data_4c56a544c9ce190142f1385587ee5c9d
#
_entry.id   4c56a544c9ce190142f1385587ee5c9d
#
_cell.length_a   1.000
_cell.length_b   1.000
_cell.length_c   1.000
_cell.angle_alpha   90.00
_cell.angle_beta   90.00
_cell.angle_gamma   90.00
#
_symmetry.space_group_name_H-M   'P 1'
#
loop_
_entity.id
_entity.type
_entity.pdbx_description
1 polymer ?
#
loop_
_entity_poly.entity_id
_entity_poly.type
_entity_poly.pdbx_seq_one_letter_code
_entity_poly.pdbx_strand_id
1 'polypeptide(L)'
;FGWVYDMGMANPADISTLAEESLDLLDDTIALRRRLHEWPELGNHLPKTREEVLAALEGLPLGITLHETTSGIVASLEGNKPGPTMLLRGDMDALPMPEDTGVEFSSRVANVMHACGHDTHTAMLVGAARLLTAHRDQIHGRVVFMFQPGEEGHAGARFMLDEGLLDVGPLSDGSTSEVTGAFAIHTTSSLPTGFISTRGGPIMASSDTLAIRVIGKGGHASEPFRTLDPIPAACEIVQALQSMITRRINVFNPGVLTVTQLNAGTTTNVIPEFAEIKGTIRAISEVTRRMIHDGVTRVAEGIAAAHGLEVSVKLVDGYDVTVNSKTYAQTAGDIAQEIIGAERFIELPNPVMGAEDFGYVLNHVPGAMV
;
A
#
# COMPACT_ATOMS: atom_id res chain seq x y z
N PHE A 1 15.32 13.40 -25.46
CA PHE A 1 13.89 13.36 -25.82
C PHE A 1 13.54 12.20 -26.78
N GLY A 2 14.47 11.29 -27.16
CA GLY A 2 14.24 10.23 -28.13
C GLY A 2 14.25 8.81 -27.58
N TRP A 3 14.33 8.59 -26.27
CA TRP A 3 14.55 7.26 -25.69
C TRP A 3 13.32 6.58 -25.07
N VAL A 4 12.21 7.30 -24.91
CA VAL A 4 10.99 6.76 -24.29
C VAL A 4 10.10 6.03 -25.31
N TYR A 5 10.20 6.37 -26.59
CA TYR A 5 9.40 5.77 -27.67
C TYR A 5 9.96 4.47 -28.27
N ASP A 6 11.18 4.06 -27.86
CA ASP A 6 11.81 2.85 -28.43
C ASP A 6 11.74 1.63 -27.47
N MET A 7 10.85 1.67 -26.48
CA MET A 7 10.59 0.54 -25.58
C MET A 7 9.62 -0.50 -26.18
N GLY A 8 9.41 -0.49 -27.48
CA GLY A 8 8.52 -1.45 -28.14
C GLY A 8 7.06 -1.31 -27.75
N MET A 9 6.67 -0.11 -27.32
CA MET A 9 5.28 0.20 -27.00
C MET A 9 4.43 0.17 -28.27
N ALA A 10 3.23 -0.35 -28.17
CA ALA A 10 2.25 -0.41 -29.26
C ALA A 10 2.08 0.98 -29.91
N ASN A 11 1.76 0.99 -31.20
CA ASN A 11 1.41 2.21 -31.94
C ASN A 11 0.21 2.88 -31.21
N PRO A 12 0.16 4.21 -31.08
CA PRO A 12 -0.98 4.92 -30.46
C PRO A 12 -2.36 4.47 -30.96
N ALA A 13 -2.48 3.99 -32.20
CA ALA A 13 -3.71 3.39 -32.72
C ALA A 13 -4.16 2.13 -31.95
N ASP A 14 -3.26 1.46 -31.25
CA ASP A 14 -3.56 0.19 -30.56
C ASP A 14 -4.14 0.44 -29.15
N ILE A 15 -3.88 1.60 -28.52
CA ILE A 15 -4.41 1.94 -27.19
C ILE A 15 -5.93 2.13 -27.24
N SER A 16 -6.45 2.79 -28.27
CA SER A 16 -7.89 2.97 -28.44
C SER A 16 -8.60 1.65 -28.69
N THR A 17 -7.96 0.74 -29.45
CA THR A 17 -8.47 -0.61 -29.71
C THR A 17 -8.51 -1.43 -28.42
N LEU A 18 -7.45 -1.42 -27.60
CA LEU A 18 -7.44 -2.10 -26.32
C LEU A 18 -8.50 -1.55 -25.37
N ALA A 19 -8.75 -0.24 -25.36
CA ALA A 19 -9.79 0.38 -24.56
C ALA A 19 -11.19 -0.06 -25.00
N GLU A 20 -11.45 -0.15 -26.30
CA GLU A 20 -12.72 -0.67 -26.85
C GLU A 20 -12.92 -2.16 -26.53
N GLU A 21 -11.91 -2.99 -26.77
CA GLU A 21 -11.96 -4.43 -26.48
C GLU A 21 -12.10 -4.75 -24.98
N SER A 22 -11.61 -3.86 -24.10
CA SER A 22 -11.79 -4.03 -22.65
C SER A 22 -13.26 -3.98 -22.24
N LEU A 23 -14.12 -3.32 -23.03
CA LEU A 23 -15.57 -3.28 -22.79
C LEU A 23 -16.24 -4.64 -23.03
N ASP A 24 -15.70 -5.45 -23.93
CA ASP A 24 -16.20 -6.81 -24.17
C ASP A 24 -15.93 -7.75 -22.99
N LEU A 25 -14.93 -7.43 -22.15
CA LEU A 25 -14.59 -8.16 -20.93
C LEU A 25 -15.33 -7.63 -19.68
N LEU A 26 -16.07 -6.54 -19.79
CA LEU A 26 -16.62 -5.82 -18.65
C LEU A 26 -17.58 -6.66 -17.80
N ASP A 27 -18.50 -7.38 -18.42
CA ASP A 27 -19.51 -8.19 -17.72
C ASP A 27 -18.85 -9.33 -16.92
N ASP A 28 -17.85 -10.01 -17.50
CA ASP A 28 -17.08 -11.04 -16.83
C ASP A 28 -16.25 -10.49 -15.68
N THR A 29 -15.64 -9.31 -15.88
CA THR A 29 -14.86 -8.59 -14.86
C THR A 29 -15.72 -8.18 -13.67
N ILE A 30 -16.93 -7.63 -13.95
CA ILE A 30 -17.91 -7.29 -12.92
C ILE A 30 -18.38 -8.56 -12.18
N ALA A 31 -18.65 -9.64 -12.91
CA ALA A 31 -19.08 -10.90 -12.29
C ALA A 31 -17.99 -11.47 -11.37
N LEU A 32 -16.73 -11.45 -11.77
CA LEU A 32 -15.62 -11.87 -10.92
C LEU A 32 -15.49 -10.97 -9.68
N ARG A 33 -15.49 -9.64 -9.88
CA ARG A 33 -15.44 -8.66 -8.79
C ARG A 33 -16.52 -8.93 -7.74
N ARG A 34 -17.76 -9.18 -8.15
CA ARG A 34 -18.88 -9.45 -7.24
C ARG A 34 -18.71 -10.75 -6.47
N ARG A 35 -18.19 -11.82 -7.10
CA ARG A 35 -17.88 -13.08 -6.40
C ARG A 35 -16.79 -12.89 -5.34
N LEU A 36 -15.72 -12.15 -5.66
CA LEU A 36 -14.67 -11.80 -4.70
C LEU A 36 -15.24 -10.99 -3.53
N HIS A 37 -16.10 -10.01 -3.82
CA HIS A 37 -16.72 -9.15 -2.82
C HIS A 37 -17.62 -9.94 -1.83
N GLU A 38 -18.32 -10.95 -2.31
CA GLU A 38 -19.18 -11.80 -1.46
C GLU A 38 -18.39 -12.66 -0.46
N TRP A 39 -17.14 -12.98 -0.76
CA TRP A 39 -16.30 -13.87 0.04
C TRP A 39 -14.94 -13.28 0.38
N PRO A 40 -14.91 -12.13 1.05
CA PRO A 40 -13.66 -11.45 1.39
C PRO A 40 -12.86 -12.23 2.43
N GLU A 41 -11.53 -12.18 2.29
CA GLU A 41 -10.57 -12.82 3.19
C GLU A 41 -9.53 -11.81 3.68
N LEU A 42 -8.90 -12.06 4.84
CA LEU A 42 -8.00 -11.11 5.51
C LEU A 42 -6.54 -11.55 5.45
N GLY A 43 -5.66 -10.58 5.24
CA GLY A 43 -4.21 -10.74 5.40
C GLY A 43 -3.57 -11.58 4.30
N ASN A 44 -2.57 -12.41 4.67
CA ASN A 44 -1.72 -13.10 3.71
C ASN A 44 -2.26 -14.46 3.22
N HIS A 45 -3.29 -15.01 3.88
CA HIS A 45 -3.84 -16.33 3.56
C HIS A 45 -5.27 -16.22 3.06
N LEU A 46 -5.44 -16.27 1.74
CA LEU A 46 -6.67 -16.02 1.00
C LEU A 46 -6.98 -17.21 0.07
N PRO A 47 -7.26 -18.41 0.60
CA PRO A 47 -7.40 -19.62 -0.21
C PRO A 47 -8.56 -19.56 -1.21
N LYS A 48 -9.71 -18.99 -0.84
CA LYS A 48 -10.87 -18.85 -1.73
C LYS A 48 -10.62 -17.83 -2.83
N THR A 49 -10.07 -16.66 -2.46
CA THR A 49 -9.70 -15.61 -3.41
C THR A 49 -8.69 -16.15 -4.42
N ARG A 50 -7.68 -16.90 -3.94
CA ARG A 50 -6.69 -17.55 -4.82
C ARG A 50 -7.35 -18.56 -5.78
N GLU A 51 -8.28 -19.37 -5.30
CA GLU A 51 -9.03 -20.32 -6.13
C GLU A 51 -9.85 -19.61 -7.23
N GLU A 52 -10.58 -18.55 -6.89
CA GLU A 52 -11.36 -17.73 -7.84
C GLU A 52 -10.47 -17.08 -8.91
N VAL A 53 -9.31 -16.54 -8.52
CA VAL A 53 -8.35 -15.94 -9.46
C VAL A 53 -7.79 -17.02 -10.41
N LEU A 54 -7.36 -18.17 -9.89
CA LEU A 54 -6.83 -19.26 -10.71
C LEU A 54 -7.88 -19.79 -11.68
N ALA A 55 -9.13 -19.96 -11.24
CA ALA A 55 -10.24 -20.36 -12.12
C ALA A 55 -10.51 -19.31 -13.21
N ALA A 56 -10.39 -18.02 -12.89
CA ALA A 56 -10.57 -16.94 -13.87
C ALA A 56 -9.43 -16.84 -14.89
N LEU A 57 -8.24 -17.35 -14.57
CA LEU A 57 -7.07 -17.41 -15.45
C LEU A 57 -6.96 -18.74 -16.21
N GLU A 58 -7.82 -19.72 -15.91
CA GLU A 58 -7.80 -21.03 -16.55
C GLU A 58 -7.93 -20.94 -18.08
N GLY A 59 -7.13 -21.72 -18.80
CA GLY A 59 -7.11 -21.74 -20.26
C GLY A 59 -6.27 -20.64 -20.92
N LEU A 60 -5.79 -19.65 -20.17
CA LEU A 60 -4.85 -18.67 -20.70
C LEU A 60 -3.43 -19.26 -20.74
N PRO A 61 -2.62 -18.94 -21.76
CA PRO A 61 -1.24 -19.43 -21.92
C PRO A 61 -0.27 -18.71 -20.98
N LEU A 62 -0.54 -18.75 -19.68
CA LEU A 62 0.23 -18.08 -18.64
C LEU A 62 1.12 -19.08 -17.89
N GLY A 63 2.36 -18.68 -17.59
CA GLY A 63 3.17 -19.35 -16.58
C GLY A 63 2.66 -18.95 -15.20
N ILE A 64 2.23 -19.90 -14.37
CA ILE A 64 1.72 -19.63 -13.02
C ILE A 64 2.72 -20.11 -11.97
N THR A 65 3.10 -19.22 -11.07
CA THR A 65 3.87 -19.51 -9.86
C THR A 65 3.03 -19.14 -8.64
N LEU A 66 2.90 -20.07 -7.70
CA LEU A 66 2.19 -19.87 -6.44
C LEU A 66 3.19 -19.69 -5.31
N HIS A 67 2.98 -18.68 -4.50
CA HIS A 67 3.77 -18.45 -3.30
C HIS A 67 3.40 -19.47 -2.21
N GLU A 68 4.40 -19.91 -1.46
CA GLU A 68 4.25 -20.93 -0.41
C GLU A 68 3.85 -20.32 0.94
N THR A 69 4.43 -19.17 1.29
CA THR A 69 4.19 -18.51 2.59
C THR A 69 2.94 -17.65 2.60
N THR A 70 2.41 -17.33 1.41
CA THR A 70 1.22 -16.50 1.25
C THR A 70 0.29 -17.06 0.17
N SER A 71 -0.88 -16.46 0.00
CA SER A 71 -1.78 -16.75 -1.14
C SER A 71 -1.39 -16.01 -2.42
N GLY A 72 -0.19 -15.45 -2.51
CA GLY A 72 0.29 -14.73 -3.69
C GLY A 72 0.31 -15.59 -4.94
N ILE A 73 -0.05 -14.98 -6.08
CA ILE A 73 0.02 -15.58 -7.41
C ILE A 73 0.86 -14.67 -8.30
N VAL A 74 1.82 -15.25 -8.99
CA VAL A 74 2.56 -14.61 -10.08
C VAL A 74 2.17 -15.31 -11.38
N ALA A 75 1.44 -14.61 -12.24
CA ALA A 75 1.14 -15.09 -13.58
C ALA A 75 2.02 -14.35 -14.58
N SER A 76 2.60 -15.05 -15.56
CA SER A 76 3.49 -14.43 -16.54
C SER A 76 3.04 -14.74 -17.96
N LEU A 77 2.98 -13.71 -18.79
CA LEU A 77 2.69 -13.78 -20.22
C LEU A 77 3.95 -13.40 -20.97
N GLU A 78 4.54 -14.35 -21.68
CA GLU A 78 5.66 -14.08 -22.58
C GLU A 78 5.15 -13.72 -23.98
N GLY A 79 5.59 -12.57 -24.50
CA GLY A 79 5.30 -12.14 -25.87
C GLY A 79 6.12 -12.89 -26.92
N ASN A 80 5.92 -12.56 -28.18
CA ASN A 80 6.56 -13.26 -29.31
C ASN A 80 7.90 -12.63 -29.72
N LYS A 81 8.35 -11.57 -29.05
CA LYS A 81 9.60 -10.84 -29.35
C LYS A 81 10.38 -10.59 -28.07
N PRO A 82 11.74 -10.59 -28.15
CA PRO A 82 12.56 -10.18 -27.02
C PRO A 82 12.24 -8.76 -26.54
N GLY A 83 12.35 -8.55 -25.24
CA GLY A 83 12.09 -7.25 -24.63
C GLY A 83 12.13 -7.30 -23.10
N PRO A 84 11.86 -6.18 -22.44
CA PRO A 84 11.85 -6.09 -20.99
C PRO A 84 10.66 -6.82 -20.37
N THR A 85 10.71 -7.03 -19.06
CA THR A 85 9.55 -7.48 -18.28
C THR A 85 8.89 -6.29 -17.59
N MET A 86 7.56 -6.18 -17.73
CA MET A 86 6.72 -5.22 -17.00
C MET A 86 5.87 -5.94 -15.98
N LEU A 87 5.77 -5.40 -14.76
CA LEU A 87 4.95 -5.93 -13.68
C LEU A 87 3.67 -5.10 -13.52
N LEU A 88 2.53 -5.77 -13.48
CA LEU A 88 1.22 -5.19 -13.16
C LEU A 88 0.71 -5.81 -11.86
N ARG A 89 0.22 -4.99 -10.92
CA ARG A 89 -0.20 -5.46 -9.60
C ARG A 89 -1.69 -5.22 -9.35
N GLY A 90 -2.35 -6.18 -8.74
CA GLY A 90 -3.64 -6.05 -8.05
C GLY A 90 -3.58 -6.78 -6.72
N ASP A 91 -3.96 -6.08 -5.67
CA ASP A 91 -4.08 -6.65 -4.33
C ASP A 91 -5.40 -7.39 -4.14
N MET A 92 -5.47 -8.28 -3.13
CA MET A 92 -6.56 -9.25 -3.01
C MET A 92 -7.24 -9.31 -1.66
N ASP A 93 -6.64 -8.75 -0.61
CA ASP A 93 -7.14 -8.87 0.76
C ASP A 93 -8.22 -7.83 1.09
N ALA A 94 -8.96 -8.10 2.18
CA ALA A 94 -10.07 -7.30 2.65
C ALA A 94 -9.79 -6.72 4.05
N LEU A 95 -10.73 -5.92 4.55
CA LEU A 95 -10.66 -5.24 5.85
C LEU A 95 -11.56 -5.90 6.90
N PRO A 96 -11.13 -5.94 8.19
CA PRO A 96 -11.91 -6.47 9.30
C PRO A 96 -12.96 -5.45 9.79
N MET A 97 -14.01 -5.26 9.01
CA MET A 97 -15.11 -4.35 9.32
C MET A 97 -16.45 -4.87 8.80
N PRO A 98 -17.58 -4.56 9.45
CA PRO A 98 -18.88 -4.95 8.95
C PRO A 98 -19.22 -4.17 7.67
N GLU A 99 -19.92 -4.81 6.74
CA GLU A 99 -20.50 -4.16 5.58
C GLU A 99 -21.95 -3.72 5.86
N ASP A 100 -22.27 -2.48 5.46
CA ASP A 100 -23.61 -1.89 5.54
C ASP A 100 -23.96 -1.15 4.23
N THR A 101 -23.66 -1.78 3.09
CA THR A 101 -23.90 -1.17 1.77
C THR A 101 -25.29 -1.48 1.22
N GLY A 102 -25.87 -2.61 1.59
CA GLY A 102 -27.18 -3.08 1.09
C GLY A 102 -27.16 -3.52 -0.39
N VAL A 103 -25.97 -3.75 -0.99
CA VAL A 103 -25.87 -4.26 -2.37
C VAL A 103 -26.20 -5.77 -2.39
N GLU A 104 -26.65 -6.26 -3.54
CA GLU A 104 -27.05 -7.68 -3.71
C GLU A 104 -25.90 -8.65 -3.50
N PHE A 105 -24.67 -8.21 -3.78
CA PHE A 105 -23.43 -8.99 -3.63
C PHE A 105 -22.64 -8.62 -2.37
N SER A 106 -23.31 -8.13 -1.31
CA SER A 106 -22.68 -7.81 -0.02
C SER A 106 -21.93 -9.03 0.55
N SER A 107 -20.91 -8.74 1.34
CA SER A 107 -20.10 -9.76 2.02
C SER A 107 -20.96 -10.78 2.78
N ARG A 108 -20.67 -12.05 2.58
CA ARG A 108 -21.24 -13.17 3.33
C ARG A 108 -20.39 -13.59 4.53
N VAL A 109 -19.30 -12.87 4.76
CA VAL A 109 -18.37 -13.10 5.88
C VAL A 109 -18.58 -12.01 6.93
N ALA A 110 -19.08 -12.40 8.11
CA ALA A 110 -19.38 -11.43 9.17
C ALA A 110 -18.13 -10.63 9.56
N ASN A 111 -18.28 -9.29 9.62
CA ASN A 111 -17.21 -8.35 9.97
C ASN A 111 -15.97 -8.41 9.05
N VAL A 112 -16.16 -8.76 7.79
CA VAL A 112 -15.11 -8.66 6.77
C VAL A 112 -15.71 -8.06 5.50
N MET A 113 -15.05 -7.07 4.91
CA MET A 113 -15.53 -6.34 3.73
C MET A 113 -14.38 -5.90 2.83
N HIS A 114 -14.55 -5.98 1.52
CA HIS A 114 -13.69 -5.28 0.56
C HIS A 114 -14.01 -3.77 0.52
N ALA A 115 -13.65 -3.06 1.60
CA ALA A 115 -13.92 -1.63 1.69
C ALA A 115 -12.87 -0.75 0.99
N CYS A 116 -11.68 -1.29 0.71
CA CYS A 116 -10.61 -0.60 -0.02
C CYS A 116 -10.67 -0.82 -1.54
N GLY A 117 -11.50 -1.77 -2.02
CA GLY A 117 -11.70 -2.01 -3.45
C GLY A 117 -10.75 -3.02 -4.08
N HIS A 118 -10.03 -3.83 -3.29
CA HIS A 118 -9.07 -4.82 -3.79
C HIS A 118 -9.73 -5.93 -4.64
N ASP A 119 -11.00 -6.22 -4.39
CA ASP A 119 -11.83 -7.05 -5.28
C ASP A 119 -11.89 -6.49 -6.71
N THR A 120 -11.95 -5.17 -6.84
CA THR A 120 -11.92 -4.47 -8.14
C THR A 120 -10.53 -4.55 -8.76
N HIS A 121 -9.47 -4.31 -7.98
CA HIS A 121 -8.08 -4.39 -8.47
C HIS A 121 -7.74 -5.80 -8.98
N THR A 122 -8.11 -6.82 -8.21
CA THR A 122 -7.96 -8.23 -8.60
C THR A 122 -8.70 -8.54 -9.91
N ALA A 123 -9.97 -8.13 -10.02
CA ALA A 123 -10.78 -8.40 -11.21
C ALA A 123 -10.25 -7.65 -12.44
N MET A 124 -9.82 -6.38 -12.28
CA MET A 124 -9.18 -5.60 -13.35
C MET A 124 -7.88 -6.26 -13.83
N LEU A 125 -7.06 -6.79 -12.91
CA LEU A 125 -5.82 -7.46 -13.28
C LEU A 125 -6.06 -8.76 -14.06
N VAL A 126 -7.10 -9.52 -13.72
CA VAL A 126 -7.56 -10.67 -14.53
C VAL A 126 -8.03 -10.22 -15.91
N GLY A 127 -8.81 -9.15 -16.00
CA GLY A 127 -9.22 -8.54 -17.26
C GLY A 127 -8.03 -8.14 -18.13
N ALA A 128 -7.03 -7.48 -17.53
CA ALA A 128 -5.78 -7.13 -18.22
C ALA A 128 -5.01 -8.36 -18.71
N ALA A 129 -4.95 -9.45 -17.92
CA ALA A 129 -4.31 -10.69 -18.35
C ALA A 129 -5.00 -11.32 -19.54
N ARG A 130 -6.34 -11.32 -19.59
CA ARG A 130 -7.13 -11.82 -20.73
C ARG A 130 -6.90 -10.96 -21.97
N LEU A 131 -7.00 -9.64 -21.84
CA LEU A 131 -6.83 -8.70 -22.94
C LEU A 131 -5.43 -8.79 -23.54
N LEU A 132 -4.40 -8.75 -22.71
CA LEU A 132 -3.01 -8.83 -23.18
C LEU A 132 -2.67 -10.21 -23.79
N THR A 133 -3.29 -11.28 -23.31
CA THR A 133 -3.15 -12.61 -23.92
C THR A 133 -3.68 -12.63 -25.36
N ALA A 134 -4.79 -11.96 -25.65
CA ALA A 134 -5.31 -11.85 -27.01
C ALA A 134 -4.36 -11.08 -27.95
N HIS A 135 -3.56 -10.16 -27.39
CA HIS A 135 -2.57 -9.36 -28.11
C HIS A 135 -1.11 -9.83 -27.92
N ARG A 136 -0.91 -11.08 -27.48
CA ARG A 136 0.41 -11.65 -27.21
C ARG A 136 1.44 -11.41 -28.32
N ASP A 137 1.01 -11.47 -29.57
CA ASP A 137 1.88 -11.31 -30.75
C ASP A 137 2.47 -9.89 -30.87
N GLN A 138 1.87 -8.92 -30.22
CA GLN A 138 2.31 -7.53 -30.19
C GLN A 138 3.22 -7.22 -28.99
N ILE A 139 3.26 -8.12 -27.99
CA ILE A 139 4.05 -7.94 -26.78
C ILE A 139 5.53 -8.23 -27.06
N HIS A 140 6.40 -7.30 -26.67
CA HIS A 140 7.84 -7.48 -26.63
C HIS A 140 8.26 -7.75 -25.18
N GLY A 141 8.96 -8.86 -24.95
CA GLY A 141 9.35 -9.28 -23.60
C GLY A 141 8.24 -10.00 -22.85
N ARG A 142 8.00 -9.63 -21.62
CA ARG A 142 7.10 -10.33 -20.70
C ARG A 142 6.23 -9.35 -19.91
N VAL A 143 5.01 -9.75 -19.62
CA VAL A 143 4.16 -9.12 -18.60
C VAL A 143 3.99 -10.07 -17.42
N VAL A 144 4.28 -9.58 -16.22
CA VAL A 144 4.06 -10.27 -14.94
C VAL A 144 2.83 -9.67 -14.28
N PHE A 145 1.86 -10.49 -13.94
CA PHE A 145 0.67 -10.12 -13.18
C PHE A 145 0.88 -10.59 -11.74
N MET A 146 1.03 -9.63 -10.83
CA MET A 146 1.20 -9.84 -9.40
C MET A 146 -0.15 -9.73 -8.71
N PHE A 147 -0.73 -10.87 -8.31
CA PHE A 147 -1.91 -10.92 -7.46
C PHE A 147 -1.44 -11.00 -6.02
N GLN A 148 -1.54 -9.89 -5.31
CA GLN A 148 -0.90 -9.69 -4.02
C GLN A 148 -1.90 -9.85 -2.87
N PRO A 149 -1.66 -10.73 -1.89
CA PRO A 149 -2.39 -10.74 -0.62
C PRO A 149 -1.79 -9.73 0.37
N GLY A 150 -2.52 -9.40 1.44
CA GLY A 150 -1.98 -8.79 2.64
C GLY A 150 -1.47 -7.36 2.51
N GLU A 151 -2.10 -6.53 1.68
CA GLU A 151 -1.78 -5.10 1.62
C GLU A 151 -2.16 -4.41 2.93
N GLU A 152 -3.28 -4.75 3.55
CA GLU A 152 -3.86 -4.10 4.72
C GLU A 152 -3.07 -4.41 6.03
N GLY A 153 -1.85 -3.90 6.10
CA GLY A 153 -0.98 -4.00 7.28
C GLY A 153 -0.22 -5.33 7.45
N HIS A 154 -0.23 -6.21 6.46
CA HIS A 154 0.40 -7.52 6.50
C HIS A 154 1.65 -7.65 5.62
N ALA A 155 2.04 -6.57 4.92
CA ALA A 155 3.24 -6.47 4.08
C ALA A 155 3.37 -7.59 3.03
N GLY A 156 2.27 -7.94 2.37
CA GLY A 156 2.23 -9.04 1.41
C GLY A 156 3.16 -8.87 0.22
N ALA A 157 3.37 -7.64 -0.26
CA ALA A 157 4.34 -7.35 -1.32
C ALA A 157 5.76 -7.73 -0.90
N ARG A 158 6.14 -7.51 0.37
CA ARG A 158 7.45 -7.88 0.89
C ARG A 158 7.64 -9.40 0.90
N PHE A 159 6.62 -10.15 1.36
CA PHE A 159 6.67 -11.61 1.32
C PHE A 159 6.81 -12.13 -0.11
N MET A 160 6.11 -11.52 -1.07
CA MET A 160 6.25 -11.91 -2.48
C MET A 160 7.65 -11.59 -3.04
N LEU A 161 8.25 -10.47 -2.66
CA LEU A 161 9.65 -10.13 -3.00
C LEU A 161 10.63 -11.13 -2.41
N ASP A 162 10.47 -11.48 -1.13
CA ASP A 162 11.33 -12.44 -0.43
C ASP A 162 11.26 -13.85 -1.05
N GLU A 163 10.13 -14.20 -1.70
CA GLU A 163 9.94 -15.45 -2.45
C GLU A 163 10.25 -15.33 -3.95
N GLY A 164 10.96 -14.29 -4.38
CA GLY A 164 11.48 -14.18 -5.74
C GLY A 164 10.50 -13.60 -6.77
N LEU A 165 9.57 -12.73 -6.38
CA LEU A 165 8.65 -12.04 -7.30
C LEU A 165 9.34 -11.47 -8.55
N LEU A 166 10.57 -10.95 -8.41
CA LEU A 166 11.33 -10.32 -9.48
C LEU A 166 12.25 -11.29 -10.23
N ASP A 167 12.34 -12.55 -9.79
CA ASP A 167 13.19 -13.60 -10.39
C ASP A 167 12.47 -14.27 -11.56
N VAL A 168 12.22 -13.52 -12.61
CA VAL A 168 11.38 -13.96 -13.75
C VAL A 168 12.07 -14.92 -14.71
N GLY A 169 13.36 -15.15 -14.57
CA GLY A 169 14.15 -16.02 -15.47
C GLY A 169 14.27 -15.50 -16.90
N PRO A 170 15.00 -16.22 -17.79
CA PRO A 170 15.13 -15.86 -19.18
C PRO A 170 13.80 -16.06 -19.95
N LEU A 171 13.70 -15.45 -21.12
CA LEU A 171 12.63 -15.73 -22.09
C LEU A 171 12.85 -17.11 -22.74
N SER A 172 11.85 -17.64 -23.43
CA SER A 172 11.90 -18.96 -24.07
C SER A 172 12.96 -19.06 -25.17
N ASP A 173 13.38 -17.93 -25.78
CA ASP A 173 14.47 -17.85 -26.74
C ASP A 173 15.89 -17.77 -26.07
N GLY A 174 15.94 -17.81 -24.74
CA GLY A 174 17.16 -17.74 -23.95
C GLY A 174 17.68 -16.32 -23.68
N SER A 175 17.02 -15.28 -24.20
CA SER A 175 17.38 -13.90 -23.90
C SER A 175 17.05 -13.51 -22.46
N THR A 176 17.85 -12.62 -21.87
CA THR A 176 17.58 -12.09 -20.53
C THR A 176 16.41 -11.11 -20.57
N SER A 177 15.53 -11.21 -19.57
CA SER A 177 14.43 -10.26 -19.40
C SER A 177 14.31 -9.93 -17.92
N GLU A 178 14.67 -8.73 -17.56
CA GLU A 178 14.56 -8.22 -16.19
C GLU A 178 13.28 -7.42 -16.03
N VAL A 179 12.74 -7.36 -14.82
CA VAL A 179 11.63 -6.46 -14.50
C VAL A 179 12.15 -5.03 -14.51
N THR A 180 11.79 -4.28 -15.54
CA THR A 180 12.26 -2.91 -15.76
C THR A 180 11.25 -1.84 -15.36
N GLY A 181 10.01 -2.25 -15.07
CA GLY A 181 8.96 -1.34 -14.65
C GLY A 181 7.82 -2.05 -13.93
N ALA A 182 7.14 -1.33 -13.05
CA ALA A 182 6.00 -1.85 -12.29
C ALA A 182 4.88 -0.83 -12.21
N PHE A 183 3.63 -1.28 -12.38
CA PHE A 183 2.43 -0.45 -12.27
C PHE A 183 1.39 -1.08 -11.36
N ALA A 184 0.71 -0.23 -10.60
CA ALA A 184 -0.48 -0.57 -9.83
C ALA A 184 -1.55 0.52 -10.03
N ILE A 185 -2.82 0.10 -10.03
CA ILE A 185 -3.97 1.02 -10.02
C ILE A 185 -4.71 0.80 -8.71
N HIS A 186 -5.00 1.89 -8.00
CA HIS A 186 -5.82 1.85 -6.79
C HIS A 186 -7.09 2.68 -6.96
N THR A 187 -8.24 2.10 -6.69
CA THR A 187 -9.52 2.82 -6.70
C THR A 187 -9.59 3.81 -5.54
N THR A 188 -10.25 4.95 -5.72
CA THR A 188 -10.43 5.92 -4.66
C THR A 188 -11.84 6.50 -4.66
N SER A 189 -12.40 6.73 -3.47
CA SER A 189 -13.65 7.46 -3.29
C SER A 189 -13.47 8.98 -3.27
N SER A 190 -12.23 9.46 -3.31
CA SER A 190 -11.90 10.90 -3.23
C SER A 190 -12.04 11.63 -4.56
N LEU A 191 -12.17 10.89 -5.67
CA LEU A 191 -12.35 11.43 -7.01
C LEU A 191 -13.71 10.99 -7.60
N PRO A 192 -14.30 11.80 -8.49
CA PRO A 192 -15.47 11.36 -9.26
C PRO A 192 -15.14 10.14 -10.14
N THR A 193 -16.15 9.31 -10.39
CA THR A 193 -16.02 8.17 -11.32
C THR A 193 -15.58 8.63 -12.70
N GLY A 194 -14.65 7.91 -13.31
CA GLY A 194 -14.11 8.20 -14.64
C GLY A 194 -12.93 9.16 -14.65
N PHE A 195 -12.41 9.54 -13.46
CA PHE A 195 -11.17 10.28 -13.33
C PHE A 195 -10.01 9.35 -12.95
N ILE A 196 -8.82 9.66 -13.46
CA ILE A 196 -7.57 9.02 -13.12
C ILE A 196 -6.61 10.09 -12.60
N SER A 197 -5.84 9.76 -11.57
CA SER A 197 -4.82 10.66 -11.02
C SER A 197 -3.54 9.93 -10.69
N THR A 198 -2.43 10.61 -10.85
CA THR A 198 -1.12 10.18 -10.36
C THR A 198 -0.19 11.37 -10.17
N ARG A 199 1.03 11.13 -9.73
CA ARG A 199 2.09 12.14 -9.64
C ARG A 199 3.46 11.47 -9.63
N GLY A 200 4.48 12.18 -10.10
CA GLY A 200 5.87 11.77 -9.91
C GLY A 200 6.40 12.11 -8.51
N GLY A 201 7.29 11.28 -7.98
CA GLY A 201 7.82 11.41 -6.62
C GLY A 201 6.91 10.77 -5.56
N PRO A 202 6.99 11.19 -4.30
CA PRO A 202 6.15 10.60 -3.26
C PRO A 202 4.67 10.69 -3.61
N ILE A 203 3.96 9.56 -3.62
CA ILE A 203 2.52 9.48 -3.88
C ILE A 203 1.74 9.09 -2.63
N MET A 204 2.28 8.19 -1.79
CA MET A 204 1.68 7.84 -0.50
C MET A 204 2.71 7.90 0.62
N ALA A 205 2.25 8.16 1.85
CA ALA A 205 3.10 8.34 3.01
C ALA A 205 3.59 7.01 3.59
N SER A 206 4.68 7.05 4.36
CA SER A 206 5.03 5.96 5.27
C SER A 206 4.00 5.78 6.37
N SER A 207 3.99 4.61 7.01
CA SER A 207 3.14 4.38 8.19
C SER A 207 3.93 3.69 9.29
N ASP A 208 3.95 4.32 10.48
CA ASP A 208 4.59 3.74 11.66
C ASP A 208 3.69 3.80 12.86
N THR A 209 3.91 2.88 13.79
CA THR A 209 3.22 2.83 15.07
C THR A 209 4.13 3.28 16.19
N LEU A 210 3.62 4.17 17.03
CA LEU A 210 4.28 4.67 18.23
C LEU A 210 3.67 4.05 19.48
N ALA A 211 4.50 3.53 20.37
CA ALA A 211 4.11 3.15 21.72
C ALA A 211 5.17 3.65 22.72
N ILE A 212 4.75 4.46 23.69
CA ILE A 212 5.60 4.97 24.77
C ILE A 212 5.00 4.49 26.09
N ARG A 213 5.83 3.93 26.96
CA ARG A 213 5.45 3.55 28.32
C ARG A 213 6.32 4.32 29.30
N VAL A 214 5.70 5.23 30.04
CA VAL A 214 6.32 5.96 31.15
C VAL A 214 6.16 5.14 32.40
N ILE A 215 7.27 4.83 33.08
CA ILE A 215 7.34 3.90 34.21
C ILE A 215 7.74 4.68 35.45
N GLY A 216 6.90 4.57 36.45
CA GLY A 216 7.08 5.22 37.73
C GLY A 216 6.92 4.27 38.92
N LYS A 217 6.45 4.80 40.03
CA LYS A 217 6.15 4.05 41.24
C LYS A 217 4.79 4.47 41.79
N GLY A 218 3.84 3.54 41.79
CA GLY A 218 2.49 3.75 42.29
C GLY A 218 2.40 3.95 43.79
N GLY A 219 1.23 4.40 44.25
CA GLY A 219 0.93 4.56 45.65
C GLY A 219 -0.41 5.26 45.92
N HIS A 220 -0.65 5.62 47.16
CA HIS A 220 -1.91 6.25 47.55
C HIS A 220 -1.96 7.71 47.07
N ALA A 221 -3.02 8.11 46.41
CA ALA A 221 -3.14 9.43 45.79
C ALA A 221 -3.08 10.61 46.78
N SER A 222 -3.36 10.37 48.07
CA SER A 222 -3.22 11.42 49.11
C SER A 222 -1.77 11.67 49.56
N GLU A 223 -0.82 10.80 49.20
CA GLU A 223 0.60 10.90 49.53
C GLU A 223 1.49 10.89 48.29
N PRO A 224 1.28 11.78 47.30
CA PRO A 224 2.00 11.76 46.02
C PRO A 224 3.52 11.88 46.18
N PHE A 225 3.98 12.55 47.22
CA PHE A 225 5.40 12.72 47.52
C PHE A 225 6.16 11.40 47.83
N ARG A 226 5.45 10.27 48.02
CA ARG A 226 6.02 8.92 48.23
C ARG A 226 6.04 8.10 46.96
N THR A 227 5.57 8.66 45.85
CA THR A 227 5.41 8.01 44.57
C THR A 227 6.30 8.61 43.51
N LEU A 228 6.36 7.99 42.34
CA LEU A 228 6.88 8.57 41.10
C LEU A 228 5.70 8.50 40.09
N ASP A 229 4.90 9.58 40.04
CA ASP A 229 3.66 9.59 39.26
C ASP A 229 3.97 9.73 37.75
N PRO A 230 3.61 8.73 36.91
CA PRO A 230 3.88 8.78 35.47
C PRO A 230 2.89 9.65 34.69
N ILE A 231 1.72 10.01 35.25
CA ILE A 231 0.65 10.71 34.54
C ILE A 231 1.07 12.11 34.10
N PRO A 232 1.62 12.97 34.96
CA PRO A 232 2.08 14.32 34.57
C PRO A 232 3.10 14.28 33.44
N ALA A 233 4.11 13.39 33.55
CA ALA A 233 5.12 13.22 32.50
C ALA A 233 4.53 12.72 31.19
N ALA A 234 3.59 11.79 31.21
CA ALA A 234 2.92 11.31 30.00
C ALA A 234 2.14 12.43 29.30
N CYS A 235 1.43 13.27 30.05
CA CYS A 235 0.73 14.44 29.50
C CYS A 235 1.70 15.45 28.87
N GLU A 236 2.84 15.71 29.52
CA GLU A 236 3.87 16.62 29.02
C GLU A 236 4.51 16.06 27.75
N ILE A 237 4.81 14.76 27.68
CA ILE A 237 5.31 14.11 26.47
C ILE A 237 4.35 14.32 25.31
N VAL A 238 3.05 14.09 25.47
CA VAL A 238 2.04 14.30 24.41
C VAL A 238 2.10 15.72 23.84
N GLN A 239 2.14 16.74 24.72
CA GLN A 239 2.21 18.13 24.30
C GLN A 239 3.53 18.49 23.62
N ALA A 240 4.65 18.01 24.19
CA ALA A 240 5.97 18.25 23.63
C ALA A 240 6.18 17.61 22.25
N LEU A 241 5.59 16.44 22.00
CA LEU A 241 5.59 15.79 20.68
C LEU A 241 4.90 16.67 19.63
N GLN A 242 3.76 17.31 19.95
CA GLN A 242 3.09 18.22 19.01
C GLN A 242 3.95 19.48 18.76
N SER A 243 4.59 20.00 19.78
CA SER A 243 5.53 21.12 19.65
C SER A 243 6.75 20.71 18.81
N MET A 244 7.27 19.52 18.98
CA MET A 244 8.40 19.00 18.21
C MET A 244 8.05 18.92 16.71
N ILE A 245 6.91 18.37 16.33
CA ILE A 245 6.45 18.32 14.93
C ILE A 245 6.40 19.72 14.32
N THR A 246 5.76 20.67 14.99
CA THR A 246 5.57 22.02 14.45
C THR A 246 6.84 22.87 14.42
N ARG A 247 7.87 22.57 15.22
CA ARG A 247 9.08 23.38 15.35
C ARG A 247 10.32 22.74 14.75
N ARG A 248 10.32 21.43 14.47
CA ARG A 248 11.51 20.71 13.99
C ARG A 248 11.33 20.12 12.61
N ILE A 249 10.09 19.89 12.16
CA ILE A 249 9.80 19.33 10.84
C ILE A 249 9.55 20.46 9.85
N ASN A 250 10.21 20.37 8.68
CA ASN A 250 10.05 21.33 7.61
C ASN A 250 8.65 21.22 7.00
N VAL A 251 7.92 22.33 6.93
CA VAL A 251 6.55 22.39 6.40
C VAL A 251 6.46 21.99 4.92
N PHE A 252 7.55 22.08 4.16
CA PHE A 252 7.63 21.64 2.75
C PHE A 252 8.05 20.15 2.59
N ASN A 253 8.39 19.50 3.67
CA ASN A 253 8.65 18.06 3.74
C ASN A 253 7.92 17.50 4.97
N PRO A 254 6.58 17.52 4.96
CA PRO A 254 5.78 17.36 6.15
C PRO A 254 5.77 15.91 6.66
N GLY A 255 5.44 15.80 7.93
CA GLY A 255 5.09 14.57 8.60
C GLY A 255 3.98 14.82 9.63
N VAL A 256 3.27 13.77 9.94
CA VAL A 256 2.18 13.75 10.92
C VAL A 256 2.55 12.80 12.05
N LEU A 257 2.36 13.25 13.29
CA LEU A 257 2.38 12.41 14.49
C LEU A 257 1.07 12.65 15.23
N THR A 258 0.27 11.62 15.35
CA THR A 258 -1.01 11.67 16.07
C THR A 258 -0.97 10.70 17.24
N VAL A 259 -1.10 11.20 18.45
CA VAL A 259 -1.38 10.37 19.61
C VAL A 259 -2.87 10.04 19.63
N THR A 260 -3.17 8.74 19.61
CA THR A 260 -4.55 8.24 19.53
C THR A 260 -5.03 7.59 20.84
N GLN A 261 -4.10 7.25 21.74
CA GLN A 261 -4.42 6.63 23.02
C GLN A 261 -3.48 7.18 24.11
N LEU A 262 -4.06 7.49 25.27
CA LEU A 262 -3.36 7.78 26.51
C LEU A 262 -4.10 7.06 27.65
N ASN A 263 -3.48 6.04 28.22
CA ASN A 263 -4.09 5.19 29.23
C ASN A 263 -3.24 5.17 30.50
N ALA A 264 -3.88 5.44 31.66
CA ALA A 264 -3.23 5.37 32.96
C ALA A 264 -4.26 5.18 34.07
N GLY A 265 -3.90 4.38 35.08
CA GLY A 265 -4.71 4.17 36.28
C GLY A 265 -6.01 3.39 36.07
N THR A 266 -6.61 2.96 37.18
CA THR A 266 -7.86 2.17 37.18
C THR A 266 -8.86 2.66 38.23
N THR A 267 -8.39 3.50 39.19
CA THR A 267 -9.21 4.01 40.28
C THR A 267 -8.73 5.39 40.73
N THR A 268 -9.61 6.15 41.39
CA THR A 268 -9.38 7.58 41.69
C THR A 268 -8.40 7.84 42.86
N ASN A 269 -8.16 6.84 43.71
CA ASN A 269 -7.35 6.98 44.94
C ASN A 269 -5.98 6.27 44.84
N VAL A 270 -5.57 5.80 43.65
CA VAL A 270 -4.29 5.11 43.43
C VAL A 270 -3.56 5.77 42.27
N ILE A 271 -2.33 6.20 42.49
CA ILE A 271 -1.37 6.60 41.44
C ILE A 271 -0.85 5.32 40.78
N PRO A 272 -0.93 5.18 39.44
CA PRO A 272 -0.49 3.97 38.76
C PRO A 272 1.04 3.84 38.69
N GLU A 273 1.53 2.63 38.39
CA GLU A 273 2.95 2.38 38.17
C GLU A 273 3.43 2.81 36.79
N PHE A 274 2.52 2.91 35.83
CA PHE A 274 2.86 3.33 34.45
C PHE A 274 1.71 4.08 33.77
N ALA A 275 2.07 4.84 32.75
CA ALA A 275 1.16 5.41 31.75
C ALA A 275 1.59 5.00 30.34
N GLU A 276 0.64 4.70 29.48
CA GLU A 276 0.88 4.28 28.10
C GLU A 276 0.32 5.30 27.12
N ILE A 277 1.15 5.65 26.12
CA ILE A 277 0.82 6.53 25.00
C ILE A 277 0.96 5.68 23.72
N LYS A 278 -0.06 5.70 22.86
CA LYS A 278 0.03 5.07 21.52
C LYS A 278 -0.38 6.07 20.45
N GLY A 279 0.17 5.88 19.25
CA GLY A 279 -0.12 6.77 18.15
C GLY A 279 0.40 6.25 16.83
N THR A 280 0.28 7.08 15.80
CA THR A 280 0.75 6.80 14.46
C THR A 280 1.63 7.94 13.95
N ILE A 281 2.59 7.59 13.10
CA ILE A 281 3.46 8.52 12.39
C ILE A 281 3.27 8.31 10.90
N ARG A 282 3.24 9.42 10.15
CA ARG A 282 3.22 9.45 8.68
C ARG A 282 4.27 10.45 8.21
N ALA A 283 4.99 10.11 7.15
CA ALA A 283 5.95 11.01 6.50
C ALA A 283 5.94 10.78 4.99
N ILE A 284 6.28 11.81 4.22
CA ILE A 284 6.40 11.72 2.77
C ILE A 284 7.85 11.63 2.29
N SER A 285 8.78 11.45 3.22
CA SER A 285 10.18 11.14 2.95
C SER A 285 10.80 10.37 4.11
N GLU A 286 11.74 9.49 3.82
CA GLU A 286 12.49 8.74 4.81
C GLU A 286 13.34 9.64 5.73
N VAL A 287 13.80 10.78 5.21
CA VAL A 287 14.53 11.77 6.03
C VAL A 287 13.62 12.34 7.13
N THR A 288 12.42 12.77 6.77
CA THR A 288 11.45 13.28 7.75
C THR A 288 10.98 12.18 8.71
N ARG A 289 10.74 10.97 8.22
CA ARG A 289 10.37 9.80 9.03
C ARG A 289 11.38 9.58 10.16
N ARG A 290 12.66 9.48 9.82
CA ARG A 290 13.75 9.32 10.81
C ARG A 290 13.88 10.50 11.77
N MET A 291 13.76 11.74 11.29
CA MET A 291 13.76 12.91 12.14
C MET A 291 12.64 12.88 13.19
N ILE A 292 11.47 12.37 12.83
CA ILE A 292 10.34 12.22 13.77
C ILE A 292 10.66 11.11 14.77
N HIS A 293 11.17 9.95 14.35
CA HIS A 293 11.55 8.84 15.22
C HIS A 293 12.59 9.27 16.28
N ASP A 294 13.66 9.91 15.84
CA ASP A 294 14.71 10.43 16.73
C ASP A 294 14.15 11.51 17.68
N GLY A 295 13.24 12.34 17.16
CA GLY A 295 12.57 13.37 17.93
C GLY A 295 11.68 12.81 19.03
N VAL A 296 10.90 11.78 18.72
CA VAL A 296 10.02 11.08 19.68
C VAL A 296 10.84 10.50 20.83
N THR A 297 11.88 9.74 20.50
CA THR A 297 12.75 9.12 21.50
C THR A 297 13.38 10.16 22.42
N ARG A 298 14.00 11.18 21.85
CA ARG A 298 14.65 12.26 22.62
C ARG A 298 13.68 13.03 23.53
N VAL A 299 12.46 13.32 23.05
CA VAL A 299 11.44 14.05 23.83
C VAL A 299 10.97 13.18 24.99
N ALA A 300 10.64 11.91 24.73
CA ALA A 300 10.15 11.00 25.76
C ALA A 300 11.19 10.76 26.85
N GLU A 301 12.43 10.47 26.46
CA GLU A 301 13.55 10.25 27.41
C GLU A 301 13.89 11.52 28.22
N GLY A 302 13.93 12.68 27.56
CA GLY A 302 14.23 13.94 28.23
C GLY A 302 13.19 14.33 29.28
N ILE A 303 11.92 14.19 28.99
CA ILE A 303 10.83 14.49 29.94
C ILE A 303 10.78 13.47 31.07
N ALA A 304 10.86 12.18 30.76
CA ALA A 304 10.91 11.15 31.79
C ALA A 304 12.06 11.38 32.78
N ALA A 305 13.25 11.67 32.25
CA ALA A 305 14.42 11.97 33.07
C ALA A 305 14.22 13.23 33.97
N ALA A 306 13.58 14.29 33.44
CA ALA A 306 13.27 15.47 34.20
C ALA A 306 12.32 15.21 35.40
N HIS A 307 11.44 14.22 35.26
CA HIS A 307 10.52 13.78 36.32
C HIS A 307 11.10 12.63 37.19
N GLY A 308 12.34 12.18 36.92
CA GLY A 308 12.97 11.06 37.64
C GLY A 308 12.30 9.70 37.35
N LEU A 309 11.71 9.54 36.17
CA LEU A 309 10.99 8.37 35.70
C LEU A 309 11.80 7.60 34.66
N GLU A 310 11.48 6.33 34.49
CA GLU A 310 11.94 5.53 33.37
C GLU A 310 10.97 5.59 32.19
N VAL A 311 11.44 5.37 30.97
CA VAL A 311 10.61 5.33 29.78
C VAL A 311 11.06 4.26 28.82
N SER A 312 10.11 3.58 28.20
CA SER A 312 10.34 2.68 27.06
C SER A 312 9.64 3.26 25.85
N VAL A 313 10.39 3.46 24.77
CA VAL A 313 9.87 3.92 23.47
C VAL A 313 9.98 2.79 22.48
N LYS A 314 8.87 2.39 21.89
CA LYS A 314 8.81 1.41 20.81
C LYS A 314 8.22 2.10 19.58
N LEU A 315 9.05 2.20 18.55
CA LEU A 315 8.65 2.59 17.21
C LEU A 315 8.64 1.32 16.37
N VAL A 316 7.51 1.06 15.70
CA VAL A 316 7.38 -0.08 14.81
C VAL A 316 7.25 0.48 13.41
N ASP A 317 8.27 0.22 12.61
CA ASP A 317 8.26 0.57 11.20
C ASP A 317 7.16 -0.23 10.50
N GLY A 318 6.27 0.47 9.84
CA GLY A 318 5.29 -0.07 8.92
C GLY A 318 5.75 0.14 7.48
N TYR A 319 4.86 0.61 6.60
CA TYR A 319 5.19 0.77 5.19
C TYR A 319 6.11 1.96 4.93
N ASP A 320 6.99 1.78 3.97
CA ASP A 320 7.86 2.85 3.47
C ASP A 320 7.05 3.91 2.71
N VAL A 321 7.68 5.03 2.40
CA VAL A 321 7.10 6.03 1.50
C VAL A 321 6.97 5.42 0.10
N THR A 322 5.76 5.41 -0.46
CA THR A 322 5.56 4.97 -1.85
C THR A 322 5.96 6.09 -2.81
N VAL A 323 6.97 5.82 -3.64
CA VAL A 323 7.59 6.82 -4.52
C VAL A 323 7.49 6.40 -5.98
N ASN A 324 6.68 7.12 -6.74
CA ASN A 324 6.61 6.93 -8.19
C ASN A 324 7.86 7.46 -8.89
N SER A 325 8.36 6.71 -9.86
CA SER A 325 9.29 7.24 -10.87
C SER A 325 8.60 8.34 -11.69
N LYS A 326 9.24 9.50 -11.84
CA LYS A 326 8.65 10.60 -12.60
C LYS A 326 8.34 10.23 -14.04
N THR A 327 9.23 9.45 -14.66
CA THR A 327 9.05 8.99 -16.05
C THR A 327 7.85 8.07 -16.18
N TYR A 328 7.72 7.09 -15.28
CA TYR A 328 6.61 6.12 -15.30
C TYR A 328 5.27 6.77 -14.96
N ALA A 329 5.25 7.70 -14.00
CA ALA A 329 4.06 8.48 -13.68
C ALA A 329 3.61 9.35 -14.87
N GLN A 330 4.58 9.99 -15.59
CA GLN A 330 4.27 10.74 -16.80
C GLN A 330 3.69 9.82 -17.88
N THR A 331 4.33 8.67 -18.13
CA THR A 331 3.83 7.69 -19.11
C THR A 331 2.40 7.22 -18.77
N ALA A 332 2.15 6.89 -17.50
CA ALA A 332 0.80 6.49 -17.06
C ALA A 332 -0.21 7.62 -17.25
N GLY A 333 0.18 8.86 -16.96
CA GLY A 333 -0.65 10.04 -17.17
C GLY A 333 -0.95 10.31 -18.65
N ASP A 334 0.03 10.16 -19.53
CA ASP A 334 -0.14 10.34 -20.97
C ASP A 334 -1.10 9.29 -21.55
N ILE A 335 -0.93 8.02 -21.17
CA ILE A 335 -1.83 6.92 -21.55
C ILE A 335 -3.25 7.15 -21.01
N ALA A 336 -3.38 7.55 -19.75
CA ALA A 336 -4.68 7.87 -19.17
C ALA A 336 -5.40 8.98 -19.95
N GLN A 337 -4.71 10.07 -20.28
CA GLN A 337 -5.26 11.17 -21.08
C GLN A 337 -5.69 10.74 -22.48
N GLU A 338 -4.97 9.80 -23.09
CA GLU A 338 -5.32 9.27 -24.40
C GLU A 338 -6.60 8.41 -24.33
N ILE A 339 -6.79 7.63 -23.26
CA ILE A 339 -7.95 6.74 -23.09
C ILE A 339 -9.19 7.47 -22.63
N ILE A 340 -9.08 8.35 -21.61
CA ILE A 340 -10.25 8.97 -20.96
C ILE A 340 -10.42 10.45 -21.23
N GLY A 341 -9.49 11.08 -21.95
CA GLY A 341 -9.45 12.53 -22.21
C GLY A 341 -8.69 13.31 -21.14
N ALA A 342 -7.98 14.35 -21.60
CA ALA A 342 -7.12 15.17 -20.73
C ALA A 342 -7.89 15.85 -19.58
N GLU A 343 -9.16 16.13 -19.78
CA GLU A 343 -10.04 16.76 -18.78
C GLU A 343 -10.40 15.83 -17.61
N ARG A 344 -10.15 14.53 -17.74
CA ARG A 344 -10.41 13.51 -16.70
C ARG A 344 -9.12 13.01 -16.02
N PHE A 345 -7.97 13.49 -16.45
CA PHE A 345 -6.71 13.21 -15.78
C PHE A 345 -6.34 14.34 -14.82
N ILE A 346 -5.92 14.00 -13.60
CA ILE A 346 -5.49 14.95 -12.58
C ILE A 346 -4.08 14.61 -12.12
N GLU A 347 -3.12 15.50 -12.36
CA GLU A 347 -1.84 15.42 -11.66
C GLU A 347 -2.05 15.85 -10.20
N LEU A 348 -1.81 14.92 -9.27
CA LEU A 348 -2.01 15.20 -7.84
C LEU A 348 -1.04 16.28 -7.35
N PRO A 349 -1.54 17.39 -6.80
CA PRO A 349 -0.69 18.46 -6.29
C PRO A 349 0.12 18.05 -5.06
N ASN A 350 -0.40 17.12 -4.26
CA ASN A 350 0.20 16.62 -3.02
C ASN A 350 0.11 15.11 -2.94
N PRO A 351 1.02 14.44 -2.19
CA PRO A 351 0.87 13.02 -1.86
C PRO A 351 -0.37 12.77 -0.99
N VAL A 352 -0.87 11.54 -1.01
CA VAL A 352 -1.92 11.06 -0.10
C VAL A 352 -1.28 10.59 1.20
N MET A 353 -1.93 10.83 2.36
CA MET A 353 -1.38 10.42 3.65
C MET A 353 -1.73 8.97 4.04
N GLY A 354 -2.40 8.22 3.16
CA GLY A 354 -2.48 6.76 3.21
C GLY A 354 -1.10 6.14 3.03
N ALA A 355 -0.96 4.87 3.39
CA ALA A 355 0.25 4.09 3.18
C ALA A 355 -0.07 2.87 2.30
N GLU A 356 0.93 2.34 1.63
CA GLU A 356 0.77 1.30 0.61
C GLU A 356 2.06 0.46 0.52
N ASP A 357 1.94 -0.86 0.54
CA ASP A 357 3.09 -1.76 0.54
C ASP A 357 3.67 -2.05 -0.85
N PHE A 358 2.97 -1.68 -1.94
CA PHE A 358 3.55 -1.67 -3.28
C PHE A 358 4.81 -0.79 -3.37
N GLY A 359 4.96 0.15 -2.43
CA GLY A 359 6.20 0.90 -2.23
C GLY A 359 7.44 0.01 -2.11
N TYR A 360 7.32 -1.19 -1.55
CA TYR A 360 8.43 -2.14 -1.50
C TYR A 360 8.86 -2.60 -2.90
N VAL A 361 7.92 -2.85 -3.82
CA VAL A 361 8.24 -3.18 -5.21
C VAL A 361 8.91 -2.00 -5.90
N LEU A 362 8.39 -0.77 -5.69
CA LEU A 362 8.95 0.45 -6.28
C LEU A 362 10.34 0.82 -5.73
N ASN A 363 10.74 0.28 -4.58
CA ASN A 363 12.11 0.41 -4.07
C ASN A 363 13.12 -0.45 -4.85
N HIS A 364 12.65 -1.48 -5.57
CA HIS A 364 13.50 -2.40 -6.35
C HIS A 364 13.48 -2.10 -7.85
N VAL A 365 12.33 -1.71 -8.37
CA VAL A 365 12.15 -1.41 -9.80
C VAL A 365 11.43 -0.08 -9.97
N PRO A 366 11.79 0.74 -10.98
CA PRO A 366 11.06 1.97 -11.24
C PRO A 366 9.62 1.65 -11.68
N GLY A 367 8.70 2.52 -11.30
CA GLY A 367 7.30 2.29 -11.64
C GLY A 367 6.40 3.43 -11.20
N ALA A 368 5.10 3.22 -11.28
CA ALA A 368 4.12 4.16 -10.82
C ALA A 368 2.85 3.49 -10.29
N MET A 369 2.30 4.10 -9.27
CA MET A 369 0.96 3.85 -8.78
C MET A 369 0.03 4.97 -9.28
N VAL A 370 -1.19 4.57 -9.68
CA VAL A 370 -2.20 5.45 -10.27
C VAL A 370 -3.48 5.37 -9.45
#